data_870461f1d8b8cc5d402823ff70d6f6d9
#
_entry.id   870461f1d8b8cc5d402823ff70d6f6d9
#
_cell.length_a   1.000
_cell.length_b   1.000
_cell.length_c   1.000
_cell.angle_alpha   90.00
_cell.angle_beta   90.00
_cell.angle_gamma   90.00
#
_symmetry.space_group_name_H-M   'P 1'
#
loop_
_entity.id
_entity.type
_entity.pdbx_description
1 polymer ?
#
loop_
_entity_poly.entity_id
_entity_poly.type
_entity_poly.pdbx_seq_one_letter_code
_entity_poly.pdbx_strand_id
1 'polypeptide(L)'
;MNDKWSPREVVHRDYSSHPPAYAPGYKTSVLRSPKNALISLQNSLSEITGPVFSRDDLGPLDNDLILNYAKEGLPIGERIIVHGYVRDGFGRPMKNTLVEVWQANAGGRYRHKKDQYLAPIDPNFGGCGRVLTDENGYYCFRTIKPGPNPWRNQASDWRPAHIHFSLSGDAWAQRLITQMYFEGDPLIKQCPIVRTIKNDDAVRTLIAELDLHAAVPLDCLAYRFDLVLRGHRATLFENRTQGAAR
;
A
#
# COMPACT_ATOMS: atom_id res chain seq x y z
N MET A 1 42.32 -8.05 11.69
CA MET A 1 40.95 -7.55 11.59
C MET A 1 40.42 -8.00 10.26
N ASN A 2 39.71 -9.12 10.23
CA ASN A 2 39.08 -9.65 9.02
C ASN A 2 37.58 -9.49 9.16
N ASP A 3 37.10 -8.29 8.85
CA ASP A 3 35.68 -8.08 8.61
C ASP A 3 35.31 -8.69 7.25
N LYS A 4 35.07 -9.98 7.26
CA LYS A 4 34.39 -10.64 6.17
C LYS A 4 32.90 -10.28 6.26
N TRP A 5 32.55 -9.12 5.75
CA TRP A 5 31.16 -8.81 5.48
C TRP A 5 30.64 -9.84 4.46
N SER A 6 29.91 -10.82 4.96
CA SER A 6 29.28 -11.81 4.09
C SER A 6 28.00 -11.20 3.53
N PRO A 7 27.87 -11.04 2.19
CA PRO A 7 26.63 -10.57 1.57
C PRO A 7 25.43 -11.51 1.83
N ARG A 8 25.65 -12.62 2.52
CA ARG A 8 24.63 -13.62 2.88
C ARG A 8 23.97 -13.37 4.25
N GLU A 9 24.46 -12.46 5.05
CA GLU A 9 23.81 -12.00 6.29
C GLU A 9 22.80 -10.90 6.03
N VAL A 10 22.11 -10.97 4.92
CA VAL A 10 20.90 -10.19 4.70
C VAL A 10 19.87 -10.68 5.72
N VAL A 11 19.38 -9.75 6.53
CA VAL A 11 18.30 -9.93 7.49
C VAL A 11 17.30 -10.97 6.99
N HIS A 12 17.23 -12.12 7.65
CA HIS A 12 16.26 -13.16 7.31
C HIS A 12 14.86 -12.57 7.46
N ARG A 13 14.13 -12.48 6.36
CA ARG A 13 12.73 -12.08 6.40
C ARG A 13 11.95 -13.17 7.10
N ASP A 14 11.11 -12.78 8.03
CA ASP A 14 10.10 -13.68 8.56
C ASP A 14 9.03 -13.91 7.48
N TYR A 15 9.10 -15.06 6.84
CA TYR A 15 8.14 -15.46 5.81
C TYR A 15 6.84 -16.03 6.39
N SER A 16 6.74 -16.22 7.70
CA SER A 16 5.54 -16.75 8.34
C SER A 16 4.33 -15.81 8.16
N SER A 17 4.59 -14.51 8.08
CA SER A 17 3.57 -13.48 7.85
C SER A 17 3.24 -13.23 6.38
N HIS A 18 4.03 -13.77 5.44
CA HIS A 18 3.81 -13.53 4.02
C HIS A 18 2.82 -14.52 3.40
N PRO A 19 1.95 -14.08 2.47
CA PRO A 19 1.14 -14.99 1.69
C PRO A 19 2.02 -15.86 0.79
N PRO A 20 1.58 -17.09 0.46
CA PRO A 20 2.33 -17.92 -0.48
C PRO A 20 2.45 -17.23 -1.85
N ALA A 21 3.59 -17.41 -2.53
CA ALA A 21 3.80 -16.85 -3.86
C ALA A 21 2.78 -17.40 -4.88
N TYR A 22 2.37 -18.64 -4.67
CA TYR A 22 1.35 -19.33 -5.44
C TYR A 22 0.15 -19.65 -4.54
N ALA A 23 -0.99 -19.07 -4.84
CA ALA A 23 -2.25 -19.30 -4.16
C ALA A 23 -3.31 -19.67 -5.21
N PRO A 24 -3.67 -20.98 -5.39
CA PRO A 24 -4.58 -21.42 -6.45
C PRO A 24 -5.94 -20.74 -6.42
N GLY A 25 -6.45 -20.43 -5.23
CA GLY A 25 -7.71 -19.69 -5.05
C GLY A 25 -7.67 -18.23 -5.53
N TYR A 26 -6.50 -17.73 -5.87
CA TYR A 26 -6.26 -16.39 -6.39
C TYR A 26 -5.78 -16.48 -7.85
N LYS A 27 -6.68 -16.32 -8.82
CA LYS A 27 -6.40 -16.48 -10.27
C LYS A 27 -5.14 -15.74 -10.72
N THR A 28 -4.93 -14.52 -10.22
CA THR A 28 -3.78 -13.71 -10.61
C THR A 28 -2.45 -14.35 -10.20
N SER A 29 -2.38 -15.04 -9.05
CA SER A 29 -1.16 -15.72 -8.64
C SER A 29 -0.83 -16.88 -9.57
N VAL A 30 -1.83 -17.61 -10.05
CA VAL A 30 -1.66 -18.70 -11.02
C VAL A 30 -1.03 -18.20 -12.33
N LEU A 31 -1.49 -17.03 -12.80
CA LEU A 31 -1.03 -16.46 -14.07
C LEU A 31 0.32 -15.74 -13.97
N ARG A 32 0.66 -15.21 -12.80
CA ARG A 32 1.81 -14.33 -12.59
C ARG A 32 2.94 -14.93 -11.76
N SER A 33 2.72 -16.08 -11.13
CA SER A 33 3.77 -16.74 -10.37
C SER A 33 4.84 -17.31 -11.32
N PRO A 34 6.12 -17.09 -11.02
CA PRO A 34 7.21 -17.70 -11.79
C PRO A 34 7.11 -19.21 -11.75
N LYS A 35 7.32 -19.87 -12.88
CA LYS A 35 7.38 -21.34 -12.96
C LYS A 35 8.74 -21.90 -12.51
N ASN A 36 9.77 -21.09 -12.63
CA ASN A 36 11.13 -21.44 -12.24
C ASN A 36 11.53 -20.71 -10.96
N ALA A 37 12.51 -21.24 -10.25
CA ALA A 37 13.10 -20.58 -9.09
C ALA A 37 13.68 -19.21 -9.50
N LEU A 38 13.53 -18.22 -8.62
CA LEU A 38 14.14 -16.91 -8.82
C LEU A 38 15.66 -17.02 -8.63
N ILE A 39 16.39 -16.36 -9.51
CA ILE A 39 17.86 -16.26 -9.44
C ILE A 39 18.18 -14.96 -8.69
N SER A 40 19.00 -15.06 -7.66
CA SER A 40 19.56 -13.90 -6.99
C SER A 40 20.75 -13.39 -7.81
N LEU A 41 20.64 -12.14 -8.29
CA LEU A 41 21.71 -11.44 -9.00
C LEU A 41 22.54 -10.61 -8.00
N GLN A 42 23.82 -10.37 -8.33
CA GLN A 42 24.62 -9.39 -7.59
C GLN A 42 24.04 -7.99 -7.80
N ASN A 43 24.01 -7.20 -6.73
CA ASN A 43 23.55 -5.81 -6.80
C ASN A 43 24.49 -5.01 -7.71
N SER A 44 23.90 -4.27 -8.63
CA SER A 44 24.60 -3.27 -9.44
C SER A 44 24.55 -1.89 -8.76
N LEU A 45 25.32 -0.93 -9.29
CA LEU A 45 25.27 0.46 -8.78
C LEU A 45 23.86 1.06 -8.89
N SER A 46 23.11 0.71 -9.93
CA SER A 46 21.75 1.21 -10.11
C SER A 46 20.75 0.70 -9.06
N GLU A 47 21.05 -0.42 -8.40
CA GLU A 47 20.23 -0.96 -7.29
C GLU A 47 20.65 -0.38 -5.94
N ILE A 48 21.86 0.17 -5.85
CA ILE A 48 22.38 0.83 -4.66
C ILE A 48 21.99 2.31 -4.65
N THR A 49 21.99 2.95 -5.82
CA THR A 49 21.68 4.38 -6.01
C THR A 49 20.27 4.58 -6.53
N GLY A 50 19.26 4.19 -5.78
CA GLY A 50 17.87 4.38 -6.20
C GLY A 50 17.49 5.83 -6.51
N PRO A 51 16.29 6.07 -7.08
CA PRO A 51 15.84 7.42 -7.38
C PRO A 51 15.73 8.25 -6.12
N VAL A 52 16.17 9.49 -6.19
CA VAL A 52 16.04 10.48 -5.12
C VAL A 52 14.79 11.31 -5.40
N PHE A 53 13.93 11.46 -4.41
CA PHE A 53 12.74 12.29 -4.45
C PHE A 53 12.95 13.50 -3.56
N SER A 54 12.59 14.68 -4.05
CA SER A 54 12.61 15.91 -3.27
C SER A 54 11.20 16.49 -3.11
N ARG A 55 11.05 17.45 -2.23
CA ARG A 55 9.77 18.19 -2.07
C ARG A 55 9.42 18.96 -3.34
N ASP A 56 10.40 19.35 -4.12
CA ASP A 56 10.20 20.09 -5.37
C ASP A 56 9.59 19.24 -6.48
N ASP A 57 9.64 17.92 -6.32
CA ASP A 57 9.03 16.98 -7.27
C ASP A 57 7.52 16.80 -7.03
N LEU A 58 6.98 17.37 -5.95
CA LEU A 58 5.57 17.27 -5.59
C LEU A 58 4.85 18.59 -5.86
N GLY A 59 3.67 18.48 -6.46
CA GLY A 59 2.75 19.60 -6.58
C GLY A 59 2.05 19.94 -5.25
N PRO A 60 1.55 21.16 -5.11
CA PRO A 60 0.93 21.62 -3.87
C PRO A 60 -0.36 20.87 -3.46
N LEU A 61 -0.98 20.18 -4.41
CA LEU A 61 -2.21 19.38 -4.18
C LEU A 61 -1.99 17.88 -4.30
N ASP A 62 -0.75 17.41 -4.41
CA ASP A 62 -0.47 15.98 -4.62
C ASP A 62 -0.97 15.10 -3.45
N ASN A 63 -1.06 15.64 -2.25
CA ASN A 63 -1.61 14.98 -1.08
C ASN A 63 -3.09 15.30 -0.80
N ASP A 64 -3.76 16.01 -1.69
CA ASP A 64 -5.20 16.26 -1.60
C ASP A 64 -5.93 15.66 -2.81
N LEU A 65 -6.32 14.39 -2.71
CA LEU A 65 -7.02 13.68 -3.78
C LEU A 65 -8.44 14.20 -4.02
N ILE A 66 -8.96 15.05 -3.13
CA ILE A 66 -10.24 15.72 -3.30
C ILE A 66 -10.09 16.85 -4.33
N LEU A 67 -8.98 17.57 -4.30
CA LEU A 67 -8.76 18.77 -5.12
C LEU A 67 -7.82 18.55 -6.31
N ASN A 68 -6.89 17.60 -6.25
CA ASN A 68 -5.84 17.44 -7.27
C ASN A 68 -6.37 17.09 -8.68
N TYR A 69 -7.63 16.63 -8.77
CA TYR A 69 -8.28 16.30 -10.04
C TYR A 69 -9.63 16.97 -10.23
N ALA A 70 -10.09 17.74 -9.26
CA ALA A 70 -11.38 18.43 -9.30
C ALA A 70 -11.45 19.41 -10.50
N LYS A 71 -12.56 19.38 -11.26
CA LYS A 71 -12.77 20.23 -12.44
C LYS A 71 -13.88 21.23 -12.20
N GLU A 72 -15.13 20.75 -12.08
CA GLU A 72 -16.32 21.55 -11.97
C GLU A 72 -17.04 21.38 -10.62
N GLY A 73 -16.49 20.55 -9.74
CA GLY A 73 -17.04 20.27 -8.42
C GLY A 73 -16.14 19.36 -7.62
N LEU A 74 -16.58 19.00 -6.43
CA LEU A 74 -15.88 18.06 -5.55
C LEU A 74 -16.27 16.61 -5.89
N PRO A 75 -15.39 15.63 -5.64
CA PRO A 75 -15.73 14.22 -5.79
C PRO A 75 -16.85 13.81 -4.84
N ILE A 76 -17.65 12.85 -5.27
CA ILE A 76 -18.75 12.28 -4.49
C ILE A 76 -18.19 11.27 -3.50
N GLY A 77 -18.62 11.32 -2.25
CA GLY A 77 -18.28 10.34 -1.23
C GLY A 77 -17.97 10.96 0.13
N GLU A 78 -17.77 10.09 1.12
CA GLU A 78 -17.32 10.47 2.44
C GLU A 78 -15.88 10.96 2.38
N ARG A 79 -15.64 12.20 2.79
CA ARG A 79 -14.30 12.77 2.88
C ARG A 79 -13.58 12.19 4.09
N ILE A 80 -12.33 11.80 3.89
CA ILE A 80 -11.50 11.25 4.94
C ILE A 80 -10.08 11.82 4.90
N ILE A 81 -9.45 11.84 6.06
CA ILE A 81 -8.01 12.00 6.23
C ILE A 81 -7.41 10.61 6.44
N VAL A 82 -6.33 10.32 5.74
CA VAL A 82 -5.48 9.15 6.04
C VAL A 82 -4.12 9.67 6.46
N HIS A 83 -3.67 9.23 7.62
CA HIS A 83 -2.40 9.68 8.19
C HIS A 83 -1.70 8.53 8.92
N GLY A 84 -0.43 8.73 9.23
CA GLY A 84 0.35 7.74 9.98
C GLY A 84 1.83 8.02 9.91
N TYR A 85 2.61 7.07 10.39
CA TYR A 85 4.06 7.16 10.44
C TYR A 85 4.70 6.04 9.63
N VAL A 86 5.76 6.39 8.91
CA VAL A 86 6.66 5.41 8.27
C VAL A 86 7.88 5.26 9.18
N ARG A 87 8.14 4.03 9.62
CA ARG A 87 9.24 3.69 10.53
C ARG A 87 10.02 2.49 10.00
N ASP A 88 11.26 2.36 10.44
CA ASP A 88 12.01 1.11 10.22
C ASP A 88 11.66 0.05 11.29
N GLY A 89 12.22 -1.16 11.15
CA GLY A 89 12.00 -2.25 12.10
C GLY A 89 12.51 -2.01 13.52
N PHE A 90 13.29 -0.95 13.74
CA PHE A 90 13.77 -0.50 15.04
C PHE A 90 12.94 0.65 15.63
N GLY A 91 11.91 1.09 14.93
CA GLY A 91 11.03 2.20 15.32
C GLY A 91 11.54 3.59 14.97
N ARG A 92 12.65 3.71 14.21
CA ARG A 92 13.21 5.01 13.81
C ARG A 92 12.36 5.61 12.69
N PRO A 93 12.10 6.92 12.70
CA PRO A 93 11.34 7.58 11.65
C PRO A 93 12.07 7.54 10.30
N MET A 94 11.31 7.28 9.25
CA MET A 94 11.79 7.29 7.87
C MET A 94 11.36 8.60 7.21
N LYS A 95 12.23 9.60 7.26
CA LYS A 95 12.00 10.91 6.63
C LYS A 95 12.18 10.86 5.12
N ASN A 96 11.57 11.79 4.42
CA ASN A 96 11.65 11.94 2.96
C ASN A 96 11.31 10.65 2.19
N THR A 97 10.50 9.78 2.78
CA THR A 97 9.97 8.61 2.08
C THR A 97 8.81 9.05 1.21
N LEU A 98 8.88 8.76 -0.07
CA LEU A 98 7.77 8.99 -0.99
C LEU A 98 6.68 7.94 -0.73
N VAL A 99 5.50 8.43 -0.41
CA VAL A 99 4.27 7.63 -0.27
C VAL A 99 3.36 7.97 -1.45
N GLU A 100 3.19 7.03 -2.35
CA GLU A 100 2.23 7.11 -3.45
C GLU A 100 1.01 6.29 -3.10
N VAL A 101 -0.18 6.82 -3.39
CA VAL A 101 -1.44 6.14 -3.13
C VAL A 101 -2.32 6.10 -4.36
N TRP A 102 -3.10 5.02 -4.51
CA TRP A 102 -4.16 4.96 -5.53
C TRP A 102 -5.34 4.12 -5.04
N GLN A 103 -6.53 4.49 -5.48
CA GLN A 103 -7.77 3.91 -5.01
C GLN A 103 -8.91 4.00 -6.04
N ALA A 104 -9.97 3.24 -5.80
CA ALA A 104 -11.26 3.42 -6.45
C ALA A 104 -11.99 4.66 -5.95
N ASN A 105 -12.99 5.14 -6.68
CA ASN A 105 -13.93 6.16 -6.20
C ASN A 105 -14.90 5.59 -5.15
N ALA A 106 -15.81 6.42 -4.61
CA ALA A 106 -16.81 6.00 -3.63
C ALA A 106 -17.73 4.88 -4.13
N GLY A 107 -17.94 4.77 -5.43
CA GLY A 107 -18.69 3.68 -6.05
C GLY A 107 -17.88 2.39 -6.27
N GLY A 108 -16.62 2.34 -5.87
CA GLY A 108 -15.76 1.18 -6.04
C GLY A 108 -15.15 1.04 -7.44
N ARG A 109 -15.21 2.08 -8.28
CA ARG A 109 -14.64 2.05 -9.63
C ARG A 109 -13.32 2.79 -9.73
N TYR A 110 -12.35 2.14 -10.37
CA TYR A 110 -11.06 2.75 -10.70
C TYR A 110 -11.13 3.55 -12.00
N ARG A 111 -10.45 4.68 -12.05
CA ARG A 111 -10.20 5.42 -13.29
C ARG A 111 -9.08 4.74 -14.09
N HIS A 112 -9.36 3.54 -14.59
CA HIS A 112 -8.41 2.74 -15.35
C HIS A 112 -9.06 2.08 -16.55
N LYS A 113 -8.37 2.04 -17.70
CA LYS A 113 -8.89 1.51 -18.98
C LYS A 113 -9.38 0.05 -18.90
N LYS A 114 -8.80 -0.75 -18.00
CA LYS A 114 -9.14 -2.16 -17.83
C LYS A 114 -10.21 -2.41 -16.77
N ASP A 115 -10.60 -1.39 -16.01
CA ASP A 115 -11.72 -1.53 -15.08
C ASP A 115 -13.04 -1.44 -15.85
N GLN A 116 -13.78 -2.54 -15.83
CA GLN A 116 -15.06 -2.69 -16.53
C GLN A 116 -16.24 -2.74 -15.55
N TYR A 117 -16.02 -2.40 -14.28
CA TYR A 117 -17.12 -2.35 -13.33
C TYR A 117 -18.13 -1.28 -13.73
N LEU A 118 -19.43 -1.59 -13.56
CA LEU A 118 -20.53 -0.76 -14.07
C LEU A 118 -20.81 0.49 -13.22
N ALA A 119 -20.21 0.63 -12.04
CA ALA A 119 -20.35 1.87 -11.27
C ALA A 119 -19.84 3.07 -12.09
N PRO A 120 -20.46 4.25 -11.95
CA PRO A 120 -20.06 5.44 -12.71
C PRO A 120 -18.64 5.89 -12.32
N ILE A 121 -17.94 6.46 -13.30
CA ILE A 121 -16.68 7.17 -13.06
C ILE A 121 -17.04 8.55 -12.50
N ASP A 122 -16.45 8.93 -11.37
CA ASP A 122 -16.57 10.29 -10.85
C ASP A 122 -15.70 11.26 -11.69
N PRO A 123 -16.26 12.26 -12.35
CA PRO A 123 -15.49 13.17 -13.21
C PRO A 123 -14.48 14.00 -12.42
N ASN A 124 -14.72 14.24 -11.13
CA ASN A 124 -13.92 15.08 -10.26
C ASN A 124 -12.91 14.33 -9.39
N PHE A 125 -12.78 13.00 -9.56
CA PHE A 125 -11.89 12.17 -8.76
C PHE A 125 -10.86 11.46 -9.62
N GLY A 126 -9.57 11.78 -9.41
CA GLY A 126 -8.45 11.13 -10.09
C GLY A 126 -8.06 9.79 -9.48
N GLY A 127 -8.19 9.67 -8.18
CA GLY A 127 -7.92 8.46 -7.42
C GLY A 127 -6.44 8.19 -7.15
N CYS A 128 -5.54 9.11 -7.44
CA CYS A 128 -4.09 9.00 -7.20
C CYS A 128 -3.57 10.22 -6.47
N GLY A 129 -2.60 10.01 -5.59
CA GLY A 129 -1.92 11.08 -4.87
C GLY A 129 -0.56 10.65 -4.35
N ARG A 130 0.21 11.58 -3.83
CA ARG A 130 1.53 11.31 -3.26
C ARG A 130 1.90 12.36 -2.21
N VAL A 131 2.74 11.94 -1.28
CA VAL A 131 3.23 12.78 -0.18
C VAL A 131 4.61 12.31 0.24
N LEU A 132 5.48 13.22 0.69
CA LEU A 132 6.73 12.89 1.37
C LEU A 132 6.51 12.92 2.88
N THR A 133 7.09 11.95 3.57
CA THR A 133 7.13 11.95 5.03
C THR A 133 7.99 13.12 5.54
N ASP A 134 7.59 13.67 6.67
CA ASP A 134 8.35 14.70 7.38
C ASP A 134 9.55 14.15 8.17
N GLU A 135 10.19 15.00 8.99
CA GLU A 135 11.33 14.63 9.83
C GLU A 135 11.00 13.56 10.89
N ASN A 136 9.72 13.42 11.26
CA ASN A 136 9.21 12.41 12.19
C ASN A 136 8.72 11.15 11.49
N GLY A 137 8.87 11.08 10.16
CA GLY A 137 8.31 10.00 9.34
C GLY A 137 6.79 10.09 9.16
N TYR A 138 6.16 11.21 9.52
CA TYR A 138 4.73 11.40 9.41
C TYR A 138 4.30 11.72 7.99
N TYR A 139 3.17 11.15 7.56
CA TYR A 139 2.49 11.49 6.32
C TYR A 139 1.00 11.73 6.56
N CYS A 140 0.40 12.55 5.70
CA CYS A 140 -1.02 12.84 5.73
C CYS A 140 -1.52 13.21 4.34
N PHE A 141 -2.67 12.66 3.96
CA PHE A 141 -3.37 13.05 2.74
C PHE A 141 -4.88 13.03 2.94
N ARG A 142 -5.58 13.80 2.12
CA ARG A 142 -7.06 13.88 2.09
C ARG A 142 -7.58 13.13 0.87
N THR A 143 -8.66 12.39 1.07
CA THR A 143 -9.32 11.67 -0.02
C THR A 143 -10.80 11.43 0.30
N ILE A 144 -11.49 10.72 -0.59
CA ILE A 144 -12.80 10.14 -0.30
C ILE A 144 -12.61 8.68 0.09
N LYS A 145 -13.48 8.15 0.96
CA LYS A 145 -13.47 6.74 1.30
C LYS A 145 -13.84 5.91 0.05
N PRO A 146 -12.98 4.98 -0.41
CA PRO A 146 -13.31 4.15 -1.55
C PRO A 146 -14.46 3.21 -1.24
N GLY A 147 -15.26 2.90 -2.25
CA GLY A 147 -16.23 1.82 -2.17
C GLY A 147 -15.58 0.45 -2.35
N PRO A 148 -16.25 -0.62 -1.89
CA PRO A 148 -15.86 -1.98 -2.23
C PRO A 148 -15.99 -2.20 -3.73
N ASN A 149 -15.17 -3.07 -4.30
CA ASN A 149 -15.22 -3.35 -5.73
C ASN A 149 -15.34 -4.85 -6.02
N PRO A 150 -16.12 -5.22 -7.04
CA PRO A 150 -16.22 -6.62 -7.47
C PRO A 150 -14.91 -7.05 -8.12
N TRP A 151 -14.51 -8.27 -7.85
CA TRP A 151 -13.32 -8.82 -8.45
C TRP A 151 -13.61 -10.14 -9.14
N ARG A 152 -13.25 -10.25 -10.41
CA ARG A 152 -13.53 -11.43 -11.24
C ARG A 152 -12.59 -12.61 -10.94
N ASN A 153 -12.35 -12.90 -9.67
CA ASN A 153 -11.64 -14.10 -9.25
C ASN A 153 -12.59 -15.29 -9.28
N GLN A 154 -13.76 -15.13 -8.65
CA GLN A 154 -14.91 -16.02 -8.75
C GLN A 154 -16.18 -15.20 -9.01
N ALA A 155 -17.32 -15.85 -9.22
CA ALA A 155 -18.55 -15.20 -9.65
C ALA A 155 -19.06 -14.11 -8.69
N SER A 156 -18.78 -14.24 -7.39
CA SER A 156 -19.30 -13.35 -6.34
C SER A 156 -18.22 -12.75 -5.44
N ASP A 157 -16.96 -12.72 -5.90
CA ASP A 157 -15.87 -12.17 -5.11
C ASP A 157 -15.92 -10.64 -5.09
N TRP A 158 -15.95 -10.10 -3.89
CA TRP A 158 -15.85 -8.67 -3.62
C TRP A 158 -14.60 -8.38 -2.81
N ARG A 159 -13.97 -7.26 -3.14
CA ARG A 159 -12.90 -6.70 -2.36
C ARG A 159 -13.44 -5.66 -1.40
N PRO A 160 -12.99 -5.63 -0.14
CA PRO A 160 -13.32 -4.55 0.79
C PRO A 160 -12.86 -3.20 0.27
N ALA A 161 -13.37 -2.12 0.83
CA ALA A 161 -12.82 -0.79 0.65
C ALA A 161 -11.32 -0.80 0.94
N HIS A 162 -10.50 -0.27 0.01
CA HIS A 162 -9.04 -0.29 0.19
C HIS A 162 -8.33 0.82 -0.57
N ILE A 163 -7.19 1.21 -0.05
CA ILE A 163 -6.25 2.14 -0.69
C ILE A 163 -4.93 1.40 -0.89
N HIS A 164 -4.38 1.50 -2.08
CA HIS A 164 -3.05 0.99 -2.39
C HIS A 164 -1.99 1.99 -1.97
N PHE A 165 -0.89 1.48 -1.47
CA PHE A 165 0.29 2.24 -1.05
C PHE A 165 1.53 1.72 -1.77
N SER A 166 2.36 2.63 -2.26
CA SER A 166 3.71 2.36 -2.74
C SER A 166 4.66 3.31 -2.05
N LEU A 167 5.58 2.76 -1.27
CA LEU A 167 6.58 3.54 -0.56
C LEU A 167 7.94 3.34 -1.21
N SER A 168 8.63 4.44 -1.45
CA SER A 168 10.01 4.43 -1.94
C SER A 168 10.86 5.29 -1.00
N GLY A 169 11.87 4.68 -0.39
CA GLY A 169 12.85 5.39 0.44
C GLY A 169 14.07 5.82 -0.38
N ASP A 170 15.10 6.28 0.32
CA ASP A 170 16.34 6.79 -0.27
C ASP A 170 17.13 5.73 -1.05
N ALA A 171 16.84 4.47 -0.84
CA ALA A 171 17.46 3.37 -1.55
C ALA A 171 16.39 2.52 -2.26
N TRP A 172 16.65 2.17 -3.51
CA TRP A 172 15.78 1.34 -4.34
C TRP A 172 15.32 0.03 -3.66
N ALA A 173 16.17 -0.56 -2.85
CA ALA A 173 15.86 -1.78 -2.09
C ALA A 173 14.81 -1.59 -0.98
N GLN A 174 14.33 -0.38 -0.73
CA GLN A 174 13.37 -0.06 0.32
C GLN A 174 11.97 0.22 -0.22
N ARG A 175 11.56 -0.47 -1.25
CA ARG A 175 10.20 -0.34 -1.76
C ARG A 175 9.25 -1.28 -1.04
N LEU A 176 8.18 -0.71 -0.51
CA LEU A 176 7.02 -1.44 -0.01
C LEU A 176 5.83 -1.14 -0.93
N ILE A 177 5.15 -2.19 -1.40
CA ILE A 177 3.84 -2.07 -2.03
C ILE A 177 2.86 -2.86 -1.19
N THR A 178 1.82 -2.20 -0.70
CA THR A 178 0.83 -2.82 0.18
C THR A 178 -0.56 -2.22 -0.05
N GLN A 179 -1.53 -2.69 0.71
CA GLN A 179 -2.91 -2.19 0.70
C GLN A 179 -3.35 -1.90 2.12
N MET A 180 -4.09 -0.83 2.28
CA MET A 180 -4.75 -0.44 3.52
C MET A 180 -6.22 -0.82 3.44
N TYR A 181 -6.73 -1.48 4.45
CA TYR A 181 -8.15 -1.74 4.68
C TYR A 181 -8.68 -0.87 5.82
N PHE A 182 -9.99 -0.74 5.92
CA PHE A 182 -10.63 0.08 6.94
C PHE A 182 -11.16 -0.77 8.07
N GLU A 183 -10.92 -0.37 9.31
CA GLU A 183 -11.44 -1.03 10.50
C GLU A 183 -12.96 -1.25 10.40
N GLY A 184 -13.41 -2.43 10.82
CA GLY A 184 -14.83 -2.76 10.84
C GLY A 184 -15.44 -3.21 9.50
N ASP A 185 -14.70 -3.20 8.38
CA ASP A 185 -15.24 -3.65 7.09
C ASP A 185 -15.42 -5.19 7.08
N PRO A 186 -16.67 -5.69 7.00
CA PRO A 186 -16.95 -7.13 7.05
C PRO A 186 -16.39 -7.90 5.87
N LEU A 187 -16.10 -7.24 4.74
CA LEU A 187 -15.57 -7.87 3.55
C LEU A 187 -14.08 -8.24 3.68
N ILE A 188 -13.35 -7.73 4.68
CA ILE A 188 -11.93 -8.06 4.88
C ILE A 188 -11.75 -9.58 5.00
N LYS A 189 -12.55 -10.24 5.84
CA LYS A 189 -12.47 -11.69 6.06
C LYS A 189 -12.86 -12.51 4.81
N GLN A 190 -13.62 -11.92 3.91
CA GLN A 190 -14.07 -12.58 2.68
C GLN A 190 -13.16 -12.27 1.49
N CYS A 191 -12.25 -11.29 1.62
CA CYS A 191 -11.37 -10.88 0.54
C CYS A 191 -10.45 -12.03 0.09
N PRO A 192 -10.48 -12.42 -1.20
CA PRO A 192 -9.67 -13.52 -1.70
C PRO A 192 -8.15 -13.29 -1.53
N ILE A 193 -7.71 -12.04 -1.50
CA ILE A 193 -6.30 -11.70 -1.25
C ILE A 193 -5.97 -11.87 0.23
N VAL A 194 -6.77 -11.30 1.14
CA VAL A 194 -6.56 -11.39 2.59
C VAL A 194 -6.56 -12.85 3.05
N ARG A 195 -7.45 -13.67 2.51
CA ARG A 195 -7.53 -15.12 2.82
C ARG A 195 -6.28 -15.91 2.44
N THR A 196 -5.38 -15.35 1.63
CA THR A 196 -4.08 -15.98 1.37
C THR A 196 -3.07 -15.77 2.50
N ILE A 197 -3.32 -14.82 3.39
CA ILE A 197 -2.49 -14.53 4.56
C ILE A 197 -2.98 -15.39 5.71
N LYS A 198 -2.11 -16.28 6.21
CA LYS A 198 -2.46 -17.24 7.27
C LYS A 198 -2.32 -16.67 8.68
N ASN A 199 -1.57 -15.57 8.82
CA ASN A 199 -1.25 -14.95 10.11
C ASN A 199 -2.18 -13.76 10.34
N ASP A 200 -3.01 -13.84 11.37
CA ASP A 200 -3.97 -12.77 11.71
C ASP A 200 -3.27 -11.46 12.14
N ASP A 201 -2.10 -11.55 12.78
CA ASP A 201 -1.34 -10.35 13.14
C ASP A 201 -0.83 -9.64 11.89
N ALA A 202 -0.44 -10.39 10.86
CA ALA A 202 -0.08 -9.81 9.57
C ALA A 202 -1.28 -9.14 8.89
N VAL A 203 -2.48 -9.70 9.01
CA VAL A 203 -3.71 -9.05 8.52
C VAL A 203 -3.98 -7.76 9.28
N ARG A 204 -3.80 -7.73 10.60
CA ARG A 204 -3.98 -6.51 11.41
C ARG A 204 -3.08 -5.37 10.97
N THR A 205 -1.86 -5.66 10.52
CA THR A 205 -0.94 -4.61 10.00
C THR A 205 -1.45 -3.94 8.71
N LEU A 206 -2.49 -4.47 8.09
CA LEU A 206 -3.11 -3.91 6.87
C LEU A 206 -4.39 -3.11 7.17
N ILE A 207 -4.81 -3.02 8.41
CA ILE A 207 -6.06 -2.37 8.81
C ILE A 207 -5.75 -1.02 9.44
N ALA A 208 -6.32 0.04 8.85
CA ALA A 208 -6.26 1.37 9.41
C ALA A 208 -7.32 1.54 10.50
N GLU A 209 -6.94 2.12 11.62
CA GLU A 209 -7.79 2.37 12.77
C GLU A 209 -8.48 3.73 12.63
N LEU A 210 -9.75 3.81 13.06
CA LEU A 210 -10.48 5.07 13.13
C LEU A 210 -9.88 5.98 14.20
N ASP A 211 -9.39 7.16 13.81
CA ASP A 211 -8.81 8.17 14.70
C ASP A 211 -9.70 9.41 14.80
N LEU A 212 -10.59 9.41 15.78
CA LEU A 212 -11.50 10.53 16.01
C LEU A 212 -10.80 11.82 16.47
N HIS A 213 -9.57 11.73 17.00
CA HIS A 213 -8.81 12.92 17.43
C HIS A 213 -8.25 13.69 16.24
N ALA A 214 -7.94 13.01 15.15
CA ALA A 214 -7.47 13.63 13.91
C ALA A 214 -8.63 14.01 12.95
N ALA A 215 -9.86 13.63 13.27
CA ALA A 215 -11.04 13.95 12.47
C ALA A 215 -11.35 15.45 12.53
N VAL A 216 -11.91 15.97 11.43
CA VAL A 216 -12.42 17.37 11.38
C VAL A 216 -13.94 17.33 11.52
N PRO A 217 -14.50 17.89 12.60
CA PRO A 217 -15.95 17.90 12.83
C PRO A 217 -16.72 18.46 11.65
N LEU A 218 -17.81 17.79 11.26
CA LEU A 218 -18.71 18.16 10.16
C LEU A 218 -18.05 18.11 8.76
N ASP A 219 -16.79 17.68 8.65
CA ASP A 219 -16.09 17.60 7.37
C ASP A 219 -15.60 16.19 7.05
N CYS A 220 -14.68 15.63 7.84
CA CYS A 220 -14.07 14.33 7.52
C CYS A 220 -13.69 13.51 8.74
N LEU A 221 -13.86 12.20 8.64
CA LEU A 221 -13.25 11.23 9.54
C LEU A 221 -11.77 11.08 9.24
N ALA A 222 -11.01 10.59 10.21
CA ALA A 222 -9.60 10.29 10.02
C ALA A 222 -9.32 8.80 10.30
N TYR A 223 -8.39 8.23 9.54
CA TYR A 223 -7.91 6.88 9.70
C TYR A 223 -6.40 6.87 9.83
N ARG A 224 -5.90 6.19 10.86
CA ARG A 224 -4.48 6.05 11.12
C ARG A 224 -3.97 4.74 10.55
N PHE A 225 -2.91 4.82 9.74
CA PHE A 225 -2.26 3.68 9.13
C PHE A 225 -0.74 3.82 9.24
N ASP A 226 -0.15 3.17 10.24
CA ASP A 226 1.30 3.19 10.45
C ASP A 226 1.97 2.10 9.59
N LEU A 227 3.11 2.44 8.99
CA LEU A 227 3.86 1.58 8.09
C LEU A 227 5.25 1.30 8.67
N VAL A 228 5.60 0.02 8.77
CA VAL A 228 6.92 -0.40 9.24
C VAL A 228 7.67 -1.07 8.11
N LEU A 229 8.83 -0.51 7.75
CA LEU A 229 9.72 -1.03 6.73
C LEU A 229 10.75 -1.94 7.37
N ARG A 230 10.85 -3.20 6.87
CA ARG A 230 11.82 -4.22 7.33
C ARG A 230 11.62 -4.73 8.76
N GLY A 231 12.21 -5.89 9.05
CA GLY A 231 12.15 -6.56 10.35
C GLY A 231 10.89 -7.39 10.55
N HIS A 232 10.79 -8.05 11.70
CA HIS A 232 9.67 -8.93 12.04
C HIS A 232 8.33 -8.20 12.29
N ARG A 233 8.38 -6.87 12.46
CA ARG A 233 7.19 -6.00 12.59
C ARG A 233 6.86 -5.27 11.30
N ALA A 234 7.51 -5.65 10.19
CA ALA A 234 7.28 -4.98 8.91
C ALA A 234 5.84 -5.18 8.42
N THR A 235 5.28 -4.12 7.87
CA THR A 235 4.03 -4.17 7.11
C THR A 235 4.18 -5.15 5.95
N LEU A 236 3.14 -5.91 5.66
CA LEU A 236 3.18 -6.97 4.66
C LEU A 236 3.54 -6.43 3.28
N PHE A 237 4.47 -7.10 2.62
CA PHE A 237 4.84 -6.79 1.23
C PHE A 237 3.91 -7.50 0.24
N GLU A 238 3.48 -6.80 -0.78
CA GLU A 238 2.74 -7.37 -1.89
C GLU A 238 3.66 -8.19 -2.82
N ASN A 239 4.88 -7.72 -3.05
CA ASN A 239 5.87 -8.37 -3.93
C ASN A 239 6.92 -9.12 -3.14
N ARG A 240 7.13 -10.38 -3.52
CA ARG A 240 8.25 -11.18 -3.04
C ARG A 240 9.45 -11.05 -3.96
N THR A 241 10.58 -10.76 -3.39
CA THR A 241 11.85 -10.74 -4.12
C THR A 241 12.63 -12.03 -4.03
N GLN A 242 12.10 -13.11 -3.48
CA GLN A 242 12.85 -14.36 -3.41
C GLN A 242 12.01 -15.59 -3.70
N GLY A 243 12.46 -16.32 -4.68
CA GLY A 243 12.18 -17.69 -4.84
C GLY A 243 12.80 -18.52 -3.73
N ALA A 244 12.30 -19.71 -3.62
CA ALA A 244 12.58 -20.75 -2.66
C ALA A 244 11.77 -20.68 -1.37
N ALA A 245 10.48 -20.88 -1.51
CA ALA A 245 9.89 -21.81 -0.57
C ALA A 245 10.27 -23.22 -1.06
N ARG A 246 11.10 -23.90 -0.36
CA ARG A 246 11.13 -25.35 -0.35
C ARG A 246 9.93 -25.85 0.47
#